data_8306d42c1caf9b6123277e4f0c8a200d
#
_entry.id   8306d42c1caf9b6123277e4f0c8a200d
#
_cell.length_a   1.000
_cell.length_b   1.000
_cell.length_c   1.000
_cell.angle_alpha   90.00
_cell.angle_beta   90.00
_cell.angle_gamma   90.00
#
_symmetry.space_group_name_H-M   'P 1'
#
loop_
_entity.id
_entity.type
_entity.pdbx_description
1 polymer ?
#
loop_
_entity_poly.entity_id
_entity_poly.type
_entity_poly.pdbx_seq_one_letter_code
_entity_poly.pdbx_strand_id
1 'polypeptide(L)'
;MKRIPLVTLLVVALAMLVAGCGLLSQKTEPTSSAPPVKEVKMVHPSGIPVLMYHKIGDDKDNDAVIREDLFREQMKFLKDNGYNPLTMDQLYEYVVNGAAVPEKPVVLTFDDGYADTYTIVYPLMKEYGFPATVFINPGDIGTRLTWDQVREMHKNGIT
;
A
#
# COMPACT_ATOMS: atom_id res chain seq x y z
N MET A 1 -29.90 34.43 68.04
CA MET A 1 -30.85 33.69 67.21
C MET A 1 -30.47 33.96 65.75
N LYS A 2 -29.74 33.08 65.09
CA LYS A 2 -29.31 33.22 63.70
C LYS A 2 -30.35 32.55 62.79
N ARG A 3 -30.97 33.30 61.93
CA ARG A 3 -31.96 32.81 60.96
C ARG A 3 -31.23 32.04 59.87
N ILE A 4 -31.56 30.75 59.69
CA ILE A 4 -31.10 29.91 58.58
C ILE A 4 -31.85 30.35 57.32
N PRO A 5 -31.20 30.72 56.22
CA PRO A 5 -31.88 31.16 55.03
C PRO A 5 -32.65 30.00 54.36
N LEU A 6 -33.86 30.29 53.93
CA LEU A 6 -34.86 29.41 53.31
C LEU A 6 -34.36 28.67 52.04
N VAL A 7 -33.25 29.07 51.54
CA VAL A 7 -32.64 28.49 50.31
C VAL A 7 -32.06 27.09 50.53
N THR A 8 -31.68 26.78 51.78
CA THR A 8 -31.05 25.48 52.09
C THR A 8 -32.08 24.31 52.18
N LEU A 9 -33.35 24.63 52.32
CA LEU A 9 -34.42 23.59 52.41
C LEU A 9 -34.93 23.12 51.03
N LEU A 10 -34.73 23.95 49.98
CA LEU A 10 -35.21 23.62 48.62
C LEU A 10 -34.29 22.64 47.86
N VAL A 11 -33.01 22.58 48.26
CA VAL A 11 -32.02 21.73 47.59
C VAL A 11 -32.10 20.29 48.04
N VAL A 12 -32.59 20.01 49.27
CA VAL A 12 -32.72 18.67 49.82
C VAL A 12 -33.97 17.95 49.28
N ALA A 13 -35.03 18.68 48.90
CA ALA A 13 -36.25 18.10 48.37
C ALA A 13 -36.17 17.66 46.88
N LEU A 14 -35.19 18.20 46.15
CA LEU A 14 -35.01 17.87 44.72
C LEU A 14 -34.07 16.67 44.47
N ALA A 15 -33.37 16.21 45.51
CA ALA A 15 -32.45 15.06 45.40
C ALA A 15 -33.11 13.67 45.52
N MET A 16 -34.40 13.58 45.83
CA MET A 16 -35.07 12.28 46.01
C MET A 16 -36.03 11.87 44.87
N LEU A 17 -36.06 12.55 43.76
CA LEU A 17 -36.96 12.27 42.63
C LEU A 17 -36.27 11.76 41.36
N VAL A 18 -34.97 11.41 41.41
CA VAL A 18 -34.22 10.88 40.26
C VAL A 18 -33.74 9.42 40.48
N ALA A 19 -34.37 8.72 41.39
CA ALA A 19 -34.09 7.28 41.56
C ALA A 19 -35.21 6.45 40.93
N GLY A 20 -35.22 6.35 39.58
CA GLY A 20 -36.22 5.48 38.97
C GLY A 20 -36.32 5.61 37.47
N CYS A 21 -35.23 5.49 36.73
CA CYS A 21 -35.25 5.00 35.34
C CYS A 21 -33.86 4.51 34.98
N GLY A 22 -33.54 3.30 35.36
CA GLY A 22 -32.39 2.53 34.88
C GLY A 22 -32.65 2.16 33.40
N LEU A 23 -32.43 3.07 32.49
CA LEU A 23 -32.22 2.71 31.09
C LEU A 23 -30.79 2.18 30.98
N LEU A 24 -30.70 0.85 30.88
CA LEU A 24 -29.53 0.12 30.45
C LEU A 24 -29.09 0.72 29.06
N SER A 25 -28.17 1.67 29.12
CA SER A 25 -27.45 2.09 27.91
C SER A 25 -26.54 0.93 27.52
N GLN A 26 -27.05 0.04 26.68
CA GLN A 26 -26.20 -0.92 25.98
C GLN A 26 -25.24 -0.09 25.10
N LYS A 27 -24.00 -0.02 25.58
CA LYS A 27 -22.87 0.45 24.78
C LYS A 27 -22.69 -0.55 23.66
N THR A 28 -23.34 -0.31 22.52
CA THR A 28 -23.03 -1.02 21.28
C THR A 28 -21.64 -0.60 20.84
N GLU A 29 -20.67 -1.45 21.16
CA GLU A 29 -19.37 -1.36 20.50
C GLU A 29 -19.60 -1.53 19.00
N PRO A 30 -19.06 -0.65 18.14
CA PRO A 30 -19.13 -0.86 16.72
C PRO A 30 -18.31 -2.13 16.41
N THR A 31 -19.01 -3.21 16.07
CA THR A 31 -18.39 -4.43 15.53
C THR A 31 -17.78 -4.03 14.19
N SER A 32 -16.48 -3.69 14.20
CA SER A 32 -15.70 -3.47 12.99
C SER A 32 -15.64 -4.80 12.22
N SER A 33 -16.45 -4.92 11.18
CA SER A 33 -16.46 -6.06 10.26
C SER A 33 -15.37 -5.95 9.18
N ALA A 34 -14.29 -5.21 9.44
CA ALA A 34 -13.14 -5.22 8.56
C ALA A 34 -12.46 -6.60 8.65
N PRO A 35 -12.14 -7.23 7.51
CA PRO A 35 -11.40 -8.47 7.51
C PRO A 35 -10.07 -8.25 8.26
N PRO A 36 -9.54 -9.28 8.97
CA PRO A 36 -8.30 -9.14 9.71
C PRO A 36 -7.18 -8.69 8.77
N VAL A 37 -6.59 -7.54 9.05
CA VAL A 37 -5.40 -7.07 8.35
C VAL A 37 -4.31 -8.11 8.65
N LYS A 38 -3.86 -8.82 7.61
CA LYS A 38 -2.78 -9.78 7.75
C LYS A 38 -1.54 -9.02 8.24
N GLU A 39 -1.11 -9.30 9.44
CA GLU A 39 0.09 -8.70 10.01
C GLU A 39 1.30 -9.07 9.13
N VAL A 40 1.95 -8.06 8.55
CA VAL A 40 3.12 -8.25 7.70
C VAL A 40 4.34 -8.28 8.61
N LYS A 41 5.00 -9.44 8.68
CA LYS A 41 6.23 -9.59 9.46
C LYS A 41 7.35 -8.79 8.81
N MET A 42 8.00 -7.93 9.60
CA MET A 42 9.14 -7.11 9.19
C MET A 42 10.46 -7.82 9.52
N VAL A 43 11.44 -7.73 8.62
CA VAL A 43 12.75 -8.41 8.71
C VAL A 43 13.89 -7.50 8.28
N HIS A 44 15.13 -7.93 8.61
CA HIS A 44 16.38 -7.33 8.09
C HIS A 44 17.13 -8.43 7.32
N PRO A 45 16.81 -8.66 6.04
CA PRO A 45 17.50 -9.67 5.25
C PRO A 45 18.94 -9.26 4.97
N SER A 46 19.80 -10.19 4.54
CA SER A 46 21.18 -9.89 4.15
C SER A 46 21.28 -9.18 2.78
N GLY A 47 20.18 -9.13 2.02
CA GLY A 47 20.09 -8.45 0.73
C GLY A 47 18.66 -8.52 0.20
N ILE A 48 18.36 -7.66 -0.77
CA ILE A 48 17.07 -7.58 -1.44
C ILE A 48 17.30 -7.79 -2.94
N PRO A 49 16.68 -8.82 -3.57
CA PRO A 49 16.78 -8.99 -5.00
C PRO A 49 16.09 -7.85 -5.74
N VAL A 50 16.75 -7.37 -6.81
CA VAL A 50 16.19 -6.41 -7.76
C VAL A 50 16.02 -7.11 -9.09
N LEU A 51 14.80 -7.24 -9.58
CA LEU A 51 14.49 -7.81 -10.87
C LEU A 51 14.39 -6.67 -11.88
N MET A 52 15.30 -6.66 -12.84
CA MET A 52 15.39 -5.66 -13.88
C MET A 52 14.80 -6.20 -15.19
N TYR A 53 13.82 -5.49 -15.71
CA TYR A 53 13.18 -5.78 -16.99
C TYR A 53 13.39 -4.59 -17.94
N HIS A 54 13.32 -4.83 -19.24
CA HIS A 54 13.32 -3.78 -20.25
C HIS A 54 12.01 -3.84 -21.05
N LYS A 55 11.89 -4.76 -21.97
CA LYS A 55 10.75 -4.88 -22.87
C LYS A 55 9.99 -6.19 -22.68
N ILE A 56 8.67 -6.11 -22.70
CA ILE A 56 7.79 -7.27 -22.67
C ILE A 56 7.22 -7.47 -24.09
N GLY A 57 7.53 -8.60 -24.73
CA GLY A 57 7.11 -8.88 -26.10
C GLY A 57 7.68 -10.17 -26.68
N ASP A 58 7.61 -10.35 -27.98
CA ASP A 58 7.97 -11.62 -28.66
C ASP A 58 9.25 -11.52 -29.52
N ASP A 59 10.14 -10.59 -29.22
CA ASP A 59 11.42 -10.49 -29.94
C ASP A 59 12.41 -11.53 -29.44
N LYS A 60 12.57 -12.63 -30.18
CA LYS A 60 13.38 -13.79 -29.77
C LYS A 60 14.89 -13.61 -29.92
N ASP A 61 15.29 -12.61 -30.69
CA ASP A 61 16.70 -12.34 -30.99
C ASP A 61 17.27 -11.22 -30.11
N ASN A 62 16.52 -10.81 -29.08
CA ASN A 62 16.89 -9.73 -28.18
C ASN A 62 16.78 -10.20 -26.71
N ASP A 63 17.91 -10.38 -26.06
CA ASP A 63 18.00 -10.83 -24.67
C ASP A 63 17.39 -9.85 -23.64
N ALA A 64 17.16 -8.60 -24.04
CA ALA A 64 16.46 -7.60 -23.20
C ALA A 64 14.93 -7.71 -23.29
N VAL A 65 14.40 -8.66 -24.08
CA VAL A 65 12.97 -8.91 -24.25
C VAL A 65 12.55 -10.18 -23.57
N ILE A 66 11.57 -10.09 -22.68
CA ILE A 66 10.90 -11.26 -22.11
C ILE A 66 9.52 -11.42 -22.71
N ARG A 67 9.13 -12.66 -23.03
CA ARG A 67 7.77 -12.95 -23.52
C ARG A 67 6.73 -12.59 -22.46
N GLU A 68 5.59 -12.11 -22.91
CA GLU A 68 4.49 -11.69 -22.01
C GLU A 68 3.99 -12.83 -21.13
N ASP A 69 3.85 -14.05 -21.66
CA ASP A 69 3.41 -15.22 -20.90
C ASP A 69 4.38 -15.55 -19.75
N LEU A 70 5.69 -15.53 -20.02
CA LEU A 70 6.71 -15.75 -19.00
C LEU A 70 6.74 -14.62 -17.95
N PHE A 71 6.59 -13.38 -18.39
CA PHE A 71 6.50 -12.25 -17.46
C PHE A 71 5.30 -12.39 -16.52
N ARG A 72 4.12 -12.71 -17.04
CA ARG A 72 2.91 -12.96 -16.24
C ARG A 72 3.09 -14.13 -15.28
N GLU A 73 3.73 -15.21 -15.71
CA GLU A 73 4.05 -16.36 -14.87
C GLU A 73 4.98 -15.98 -13.72
N GLN A 74 6.03 -15.19 -13.99
CA GLN A 74 6.94 -14.70 -12.96
C GLN A 74 6.21 -13.79 -11.94
N MET A 75 5.37 -12.85 -12.37
CA MET A 75 4.60 -12.00 -11.47
C MET A 75 3.61 -12.81 -10.64
N LYS A 76 2.96 -13.80 -11.26
CA LYS A 76 2.09 -14.74 -10.55
C LYS A 76 2.86 -15.56 -9.50
N PHE A 77 4.05 -16.04 -9.84
CA PHE A 77 4.92 -16.73 -8.88
C PHE A 77 5.25 -15.87 -7.67
N LEU A 78 5.61 -14.59 -7.87
CA LEU A 78 5.87 -13.66 -6.77
C LEU A 78 4.64 -13.50 -5.88
N LYS A 79 3.46 -13.32 -6.48
CA LYS A 79 2.20 -13.17 -5.77
C LYS A 79 1.85 -14.42 -4.95
N ASP A 80 1.85 -15.58 -5.58
CA ASP A 80 1.43 -16.85 -4.97
C ASP A 80 2.38 -17.29 -3.84
N ASN A 81 3.65 -16.92 -3.93
CA ASN A 81 4.66 -17.25 -2.94
C ASN A 81 4.84 -16.17 -1.86
N GLY A 82 4.00 -15.13 -1.86
CA GLY A 82 3.98 -14.10 -0.84
C GLY A 82 5.22 -13.20 -0.83
N TYR A 83 5.82 -12.97 -2.00
CA TYR A 83 6.82 -11.92 -2.14
C TYR A 83 6.18 -10.55 -1.96
N ASN A 84 6.94 -9.63 -1.39
CA ASN A 84 6.51 -8.26 -1.12
C ASN A 84 7.37 -7.29 -1.93
N PRO A 85 6.89 -6.87 -3.12
CA PRO A 85 7.59 -5.85 -3.89
C PRO A 85 7.68 -4.53 -3.13
N LEU A 86 8.86 -3.90 -3.16
CA LEU A 86 9.18 -2.65 -2.49
C LEU A 86 9.25 -1.50 -3.49
N THR A 87 8.96 -0.31 -3.01
CA THR A 87 9.30 0.93 -3.71
C THR A 87 10.82 1.21 -3.62
N MET A 88 11.35 2.07 -4.49
CA MET A 88 12.75 2.51 -4.39
C MET A 88 13.02 3.28 -3.09
N ASP A 89 12.04 4.01 -2.56
CA ASP A 89 12.18 4.70 -1.27
C ASP A 89 12.34 3.69 -0.13
N GLN A 90 11.57 2.61 -0.13
CA GLN A 90 11.73 1.54 0.87
C GLN A 90 13.08 0.83 0.75
N LEU A 91 13.56 0.60 -0.47
CA LEU A 91 14.91 0.06 -0.69
C LEU A 91 15.97 1.03 -0.18
N TYR A 92 15.82 2.32 -0.46
CA TYR A 92 16.74 3.36 0.04
C TYR A 92 16.79 3.38 1.57
N GLU A 93 15.62 3.39 2.23
CA GLU A 93 15.54 3.37 3.69
C GLU A 93 16.20 2.12 4.29
N TYR A 94 16.04 0.97 3.65
CA TYR A 94 16.71 -0.26 4.05
C TYR A 94 18.23 -0.16 3.91
N VAL A 95 18.73 0.30 2.76
CA VAL A 95 20.17 0.32 2.45
C VAL A 95 20.90 1.40 3.25
N VAL A 96 20.32 2.58 3.38
CA VAL A 96 20.99 3.76 3.97
C VAL A 96 20.73 3.87 5.47
N ASN A 97 19.50 3.60 5.90
CA ASN A 97 19.06 3.84 7.26
C ASN A 97 18.85 2.53 8.06
N GLY A 98 19.06 1.37 7.44
CA GLY A 98 18.90 0.07 8.10
C GLY A 98 17.44 -0.22 8.48
N ALA A 99 16.46 0.35 7.77
CA ALA A 99 15.06 0.12 8.05
C ALA A 99 14.66 -1.35 7.81
N ALA A 100 13.76 -1.87 8.63
CA ALA A 100 13.17 -3.19 8.40
C ALA A 100 12.25 -3.17 7.17
N VAL A 101 12.19 -4.29 6.46
CA VAL A 101 11.32 -4.49 5.28
C VAL A 101 10.41 -5.71 5.49
N PRO A 102 9.29 -5.84 4.74
CA PRO A 102 8.47 -7.04 4.75
C PRO A 102 9.28 -8.31 4.45
N GLU A 103 8.83 -9.46 4.95
CA GLU A 103 9.41 -10.76 4.56
C GLU A 103 9.36 -10.96 3.05
N LYS A 104 10.33 -11.70 2.49
CA LYS A 104 10.47 -11.96 1.05
C LYS A 104 10.40 -10.68 0.21
N PRO A 105 11.24 -9.66 0.54
CA PRO A 105 11.26 -8.42 -0.23
C PRO A 105 11.84 -8.66 -1.63
N VAL A 106 11.35 -7.91 -2.60
CA VAL A 106 11.86 -7.86 -3.97
C VAL A 106 11.63 -6.46 -4.53
N VAL A 107 12.47 -5.99 -5.43
CA VAL A 107 12.25 -4.74 -6.16
C VAL A 107 12.04 -5.05 -7.62
N LEU A 108 11.05 -4.42 -8.25
CA LEU A 108 10.74 -4.56 -9.66
C LEU A 108 11.10 -3.27 -10.39
N THR A 109 12.00 -3.37 -11.35
CA THR A 109 12.41 -2.22 -12.17
C THR A 109 12.20 -2.51 -13.66
N PHE A 110 11.81 -1.47 -14.39
CA PHE A 110 11.56 -1.51 -15.82
C PHE A 110 12.31 -0.37 -16.48
N ASP A 111 13.24 -0.68 -17.36
CA ASP A 111 14.11 0.29 -17.96
C ASP A 111 13.57 0.78 -19.31
N ASP A 112 14.01 1.97 -19.72
CA ASP A 112 13.77 2.63 -21.00
C ASP A 112 12.33 3.13 -21.25
N GLY A 113 11.35 2.76 -20.45
CA GLY A 113 9.97 3.22 -20.63
C GLY A 113 9.35 2.82 -21.97
N TYR A 114 9.48 1.55 -22.36
CA TYR A 114 8.81 1.01 -23.54
C TYR A 114 7.29 1.09 -23.44
N ALA A 115 6.57 1.08 -24.56
CA ALA A 115 5.11 1.20 -24.59
C ALA A 115 4.40 0.04 -23.84
N ASP A 116 5.00 -1.15 -23.82
CA ASP A 116 4.50 -2.32 -23.09
C ASP A 116 4.54 -2.12 -21.57
N THR A 117 5.36 -1.21 -21.06
CA THR A 117 5.31 -0.79 -19.65
C THR A 117 3.92 -0.26 -19.29
N TYR A 118 3.28 0.51 -20.18
CA TYR A 118 1.94 1.00 -19.93
C TYR A 118 0.86 -0.02 -20.31
N THR A 119 1.03 -0.78 -21.39
CA THR A 119 -0.03 -1.65 -21.92
C THR A 119 -0.08 -3.04 -21.27
N ILE A 120 1.05 -3.52 -20.71
CA ILE A 120 1.17 -4.87 -20.13
C ILE A 120 1.55 -4.79 -18.66
N VAL A 121 2.67 -4.08 -18.33
CA VAL A 121 3.21 -4.06 -16.97
C VAL A 121 2.26 -3.35 -16.01
N TYR A 122 1.90 -2.11 -16.30
CA TYR A 122 1.08 -1.30 -15.41
C TYR A 122 -0.27 -1.93 -15.02
N PRO A 123 -1.07 -2.48 -15.94
CA PRO A 123 -2.30 -3.19 -15.57
C PRO A 123 -2.07 -4.36 -14.63
N LEU A 124 -1.01 -5.15 -14.85
CA LEU A 124 -0.70 -6.30 -14.03
C LEU A 124 -0.19 -5.89 -12.63
N MET A 125 0.64 -4.86 -12.54
CA MET A 125 1.08 -4.30 -11.26
C MET A 125 -0.10 -3.79 -10.44
N LYS A 126 -1.03 -3.10 -11.09
CA LYS A 126 -2.26 -2.60 -10.48
C LYS A 126 -3.17 -3.76 -9.99
N GLU A 127 -3.34 -4.80 -10.79
CA GLU A 127 -4.11 -6.00 -10.42
C GLU A 127 -3.56 -6.68 -9.16
N TYR A 128 -2.22 -6.80 -9.07
CA TYR A 128 -1.58 -7.47 -7.94
C TYR A 128 -1.31 -6.57 -6.74
N GLY A 129 -1.46 -5.25 -6.91
CA GLY A 129 -1.08 -4.25 -5.90
C GLY A 129 0.43 -4.18 -5.70
N PHE A 130 1.21 -4.43 -6.75
CA PHE A 130 2.66 -4.41 -6.72
C PHE A 130 3.18 -3.03 -7.09
N PRO A 131 3.96 -2.36 -6.24
CA PRO A 131 4.75 -1.21 -6.65
C PRO A 131 5.84 -1.63 -7.63
N ALA A 132 6.20 -0.73 -8.53
CA ALA A 132 7.31 -0.91 -9.45
C ALA A 132 7.94 0.45 -9.79
N THR A 133 9.17 0.42 -10.28
CA THR A 133 9.88 1.63 -10.72
C THR A 133 10.18 1.54 -12.21
N VAL A 134 9.93 2.62 -12.93
CA VAL A 134 10.20 2.73 -14.37
C VAL A 134 11.25 3.81 -14.59
N PHE A 135 12.40 3.42 -15.13
CA PHE A 135 13.44 4.36 -15.53
C PHE A 135 13.18 4.82 -16.97
N ILE A 136 12.79 6.08 -17.11
CA ILE A 136 12.36 6.65 -18.37
C ILE A 136 13.51 7.40 -19.03
N ASN A 137 13.72 7.18 -20.33
CA ASN A 137 14.54 8.06 -21.14
C ASN A 137 13.69 9.24 -21.60
N PRO A 138 13.94 10.47 -21.12
CA PRO A 138 13.13 11.63 -21.50
C PRO A 138 13.12 11.93 -23.00
N GLY A 139 14.17 11.52 -23.74
CA GLY A 139 14.27 11.69 -25.19
C GLY A 139 13.28 10.82 -25.98
N ASP A 140 12.75 9.77 -25.36
CA ASP A 140 11.83 8.82 -25.99
C ASP A 140 10.35 9.09 -25.65
N ILE A 141 10.07 10.14 -24.87
CA ILE A 141 8.68 10.54 -24.56
C ILE A 141 8.00 11.03 -25.84
N GLY A 142 6.80 10.51 -26.07
CA GLY A 142 6.03 10.72 -27.30
C GLY A 142 6.22 9.61 -28.34
N THR A 143 7.28 8.81 -28.25
CA THR A 143 7.51 7.64 -29.11
C THR A 143 7.27 6.32 -28.38
N ARG A 144 7.67 6.21 -27.12
CA ARG A 144 7.46 5.03 -26.25
C ARG A 144 6.29 5.23 -25.29
N LEU A 145 6.41 6.19 -24.39
CA LEU A 145 5.37 6.61 -23.45
C LEU A 145 4.98 8.06 -23.69
N THR A 146 3.76 8.43 -23.34
CA THR A 146 3.34 9.83 -23.26
C THR A 146 3.45 10.35 -21.82
N TRP A 147 3.56 11.66 -21.63
CA TRP A 147 3.53 12.26 -20.30
C TRP A 147 2.23 11.98 -19.55
N ASP A 148 1.10 11.80 -20.26
CA ASP A 148 -0.17 11.45 -19.61
C ASP A 148 -0.13 10.04 -19.04
N GLN A 149 0.43 9.08 -19.78
CA GLN A 149 0.63 7.70 -19.29
C GLN A 149 1.58 7.66 -18.10
N VAL A 150 2.68 8.41 -18.14
CA VAL A 150 3.62 8.51 -17.02
C VAL A 150 2.92 9.05 -15.78
N ARG A 151 2.16 10.15 -15.91
CA ARG A 151 1.39 10.73 -14.79
C ARG A 151 0.35 9.77 -14.24
N GLU A 152 -0.33 9.02 -15.10
CA GLU A 152 -1.30 8.02 -14.67
C GLU A 152 -0.64 6.89 -13.89
N MET A 153 0.44 6.32 -14.40
CA MET A 153 1.21 5.28 -13.72
C MET A 153 1.71 5.75 -12.34
N HIS A 154 2.30 6.95 -12.29
CA HIS A 154 2.79 7.53 -11.05
C HIS A 154 1.67 7.71 -10.01
N LYS A 155 0.52 8.23 -10.41
CA LYS A 155 -0.65 8.37 -9.53
C LYS A 155 -1.15 7.05 -8.95
N ASN A 156 -0.85 5.94 -9.60
CA ASN A 156 -1.29 4.59 -9.21
C ASN A 156 -0.15 3.70 -8.65
N GLY A 157 0.94 4.30 -8.15
CA GLY A 157 1.97 3.59 -7.40
C GLY A 157 3.14 3.04 -8.23
N ILE A 158 3.26 3.44 -9.50
CA ILE A 158 4.47 3.24 -10.29
C ILE A 158 5.34 4.50 -10.19
N THR A 159 6.58 4.36 -9.84
CA THR A 159 7.54 5.48 -9.63
C THR A 159 8.60 5.51 -10.70
#